data_a639e7d749bbe513358d01321082bd00
#
_entry.id   a639e7d749bbe513358d01321082bd00
#
_cell.length_a   1.000
_cell.length_b   1.000
_cell.length_c   1.000
_cell.angle_alpha   90.00
_cell.angle_beta   90.00
_cell.angle_gamma   90.00
#
_symmetry.space_group_name_H-M   'P 1'
#
loop_
_entity.id
_entity.type
_entity.pdbx_description
1 polymer ?
#
loop_
_entity_poly.entity_id
_entity_poly.type
_entity_poly.pdbx_seq_one_letter_code
_entity_poly.pdbx_strand_id
1 'polypeptide(L)'
;YNLDGRSPTSMPGLGVGNYLIGPFPLNGLVDITIEHDASPNCNQTLFDVTNAPCPFISCGPDNYTYCYNNSETYVRIYQGNSTFPLRLQFNAGQIYQFGGDLLRIYDGLNDQAPVLYSGTGNNGNLAGIYVTSTNPDHALTLKLTSDAFTSCSDGGVPNATWDYTVGCLDCVPGAGTAGNVVTDCAAQTFTVDVTVTDLGSDPQLEIGNTAGVPPTIVTAPGTYTAGPFPVGNAVTLSLVNDANALCNVELGTFENSYCPIQIQCGQPAFEDSYCYVNSDSQFWLYQNQGTE
;
A
#
# COMPACT_ATOMS: atom_id res chain seq x y z
N TYR A 1 9.61 -14.78 -38.30
CA TYR A 1 10.98 -15.29 -38.15
C TYR A 1 11.37 -15.16 -36.68
N ASN A 2 11.97 -16.18 -36.15
CA ASN A 2 12.39 -16.22 -34.76
C ASN A 2 13.91 -16.06 -34.70
N LEU A 3 14.42 -15.03 -34.02
CA LEU A 3 15.86 -14.77 -33.92
C LEU A 3 16.58 -15.76 -32.98
N ASP A 4 15.87 -16.65 -32.29
CA ASP A 4 16.47 -17.67 -31.40
C ASP A 4 16.95 -18.94 -32.15
N GLY A 5 16.92 -18.94 -33.48
CA GLY A 5 17.41 -20.05 -34.32
C GLY A 5 16.43 -21.23 -34.48
N ARG A 6 15.20 -21.10 -34.04
CA ARG A 6 14.14 -22.09 -34.27
C ARG A 6 13.52 -21.92 -35.65
N SER A 7 13.03 -23.04 -36.22
CA SER A 7 12.30 -22.95 -37.48
C SER A 7 11.06 -22.07 -37.37
N PRO A 8 10.82 -21.18 -38.36
CA PRO A 8 9.65 -20.33 -38.33
C PRO A 8 8.37 -21.17 -38.31
N THR A 9 7.45 -20.80 -37.43
CA THR A 9 6.10 -21.40 -37.44
C THR A 9 5.24 -20.52 -38.32
N SER A 10 4.72 -21.07 -39.40
CA SER A 10 3.78 -20.39 -40.29
C SER A 10 2.36 -20.87 -40.03
N MET A 11 1.41 -19.95 -40.05
CA MET A 11 -0.03 -20.22 -40.02
C MET A 11 -0.60 -19.75 -41.36
N PRO A 12 -0.75 -20.65 -42.37
CA PRO A 12 -1.25 -20.25 -43.68
C PRO A 12 -2.77 -19.98 -43.67
N GLY A 13 -3.22 -19.09 -44.55
CA GLY A 13 -4.63 -18.88 -44.81
C GLY A 13 -5.40 -18.13 -43.73
N LEU A 14 -4.73 -17.25 -42.98
CA LEU A 14 -5.37 -16.44 -41.96
C LEU A 14 -6.33 -15.40 -42.58
N GLY A 15 -7.56 -15.37 -42.07
CA GLY A 15 -8.51 -14.31 -42.32
C GLY A 15 -8.37 -13.14 -41.36
N VAL A 16 -9.31 -12.20 -41.37
CA VAL A 16 -9.37 -11.13 -40.35
C VAL A 16 -9.79 -11.73 -39.02
N GLY A 17 -8.97 -11.54 -37.97
CA GLY A 17 -9.25 -12.10 -36.63
C GLY A 17 -8.10 -11.88 -35.66
N ASN A 18 -8.31 -12.33 -34.42
CA ASN A 18 -7.28 -12.39 -33.39
C ASN A 18 -6.66 -13.77 -33.37
N TYR A 19 -5.35 -13.84 -33.41
CA TYR A 19 -4.59 -15.10 -33.45
C TYR A 19 -3.64 -15.16 -32.27
N LEU A 20 -3.59 -16.32 -31.62
CA LEU A 20 -2.59 -16.64 -30.59
C LEU A 20 -1.39 -17.26 -31.28
N ILE A 21 -0.23 -16.63 -31.18
CA ILE A 21 1.04 -17.11 -31.70
C ILE A 21 2.03 -17.34 -30.57
N GLY A 22 2.77 -18.45 -30.62
CA GLY A 22 3.69 -18.87 -29.58
C GLY A 22 3.46 -20.35 -29.23
N PRO A 23 4.05 -20.84 -28.15
CA PRO A 23 4.80 -20.10 -27.12
C PRO A 23 6.20 -19.69 -27.57
N PHE A 24 6.61 -18.50 -27.18
CA PHE A 24 7.96 -17.98 -27.38
C PHE A 24 8.78 -18.08 -26.08
N PRO A 25 10.12 -18.23 -26.16
CA PRO A 25 10.95 -18.23 -24.97
C PRO A 25 10.90 -16.85 -24.29
N LEU A 26 10.94 -16.84 -22.96
CA LEU A 26 11.06 -15.63 -22.18
C LEU A 26 12.39 -14.92 -22.49
N ASN A 27 12.37 -13.60 -22.53
CA ASN A 27 13.52 -12.74 -22.86
C ASN A 27 14.07 -12.92 -24.28
N GLY A 28 13.37 -13.64 -25.15
CA GLY A 28 13.72 -13.71 -26.57
C GLY A 28 13.16 -12.48 -27.32
N LEU A 29 13.96 -11.91 -28.21
CA LEU A 29 13.47 -10.99 -29.23
C LEU A 29 12.79 -11.81 -30.32
N VAL A 30 11.56 -11.48 -30.66
CA VAL A 30 10.79 -12.18 -31.68
C VAL A 30 10.30 -11.18 -32.73
N ASP A 31 10.63 -11.43 -33.99
CA ASP A 31 10.04 -10.71 -35.11
C ASP A 31 8.81 -11.47 -35.61
N ILE A 32 7.68 -10.79 -35.65
CA ILE A 32 6.44 -11.34 -36.17
C ILE A 32 6.16 -10.71 -37.53
N THR A 33 6.23 -11.52 -38.58
CA THR A 33 5.93 -11.05 -39.93
C THR A 33 4.58 -11.57 -40.42
N ILE A 34 3.73 -10.69 -40.89
CA ILE A 34 2.52 -11.01 -41.60
C ILE A 34 2.86 -10.94 -43.11
N GLU A 35 2.85 -12.10 -43.75
CA GLU A 35 3.16 -12.20 -45.19
C GLU A 35 1.88 -12.22 -46.02
N HIS A 36 1.89 -11.48 -47.13
CA HIS A 36 0.82 -11.48 -48.11
C HIS A 36 1.25 -12.31 -49.32
N ASP A 37 0.69 -13.49 -49.50
CA ASP A 37 1.11 -14.48 -50.54
C ASP A 37 1.14 -13.93 -51.94
N ALA A 38 0.20 -13.04 -52.30
CA ALA A 38 0.08 -12.49 -53.64
C ALA A 38 0.85 -11.15 -53.84
N SER A 39 1.34 -10.53 -52.80
CA SER A 39 1.98 -9.22 -52.84
C SER A 39 2.99 -9.05 -51.71
N PRO A 40 4.23 -9.48 -51.91
CA PRO A 40 5.27 -9.37 -50.87
C PRO A 40 5.54 -7.95 -50.38
N ASN A 41 5.23 -6.94 -51.19
CA ASN A 41 5.34 -5.53 -50.79
C ASN A 41 4.31 -5.10 -49.73
N CYS A 42 3.31 -5.96 -49.46
CA CYS A 42 2.31 -5.76 -48.42
C CYS A 42 2.66 -6.49 -47.11
N ASN A 43 3.83 -7.13 -47.05
CA ASN A 43 4.31 -7.77 -45.81
C ASN A 43 4.52 -6.71 -44.73
N GLN A 44 4.15 -7.05 -43.52
CA GLN A 44 4.37 -6.22 -42.34
C GLN A 44 5.11 -7.01 -41.29
N THR A 45 6.14 -6.43 -40.69
CA THR A 45 6.90 -7.03 -39.61
C THR A 45 6.80 -6.17 -38.35
N LEU A 46 6.43 -6.79 -37.26
CA LEU A 46 6.58 -6.24 -35.93
C LEU A 46 7.94 -6.72 -35.42
N PHE A 47 8.85 -5.79 -35.24
CA PHE A 47 10.22 -6.07 -34.81
C PHE A 47 10.33 -6.08 -33.30
N ASP A 48 11.26 -6.88 -32.79
CA ASP A 48 11.69 -6.85 -31.39
C ASP A 48 10.54 -7.00 -30.38
N VAL A 49 9.54 -7.81 -30.71
CA VAL A 49 8.49 -8.15 -29.75
C VAL A 49 9.16 -8.96 -28.62
N THR A 50 9.25 -8.33 -27.47
CA THR A 50 9.78 -8.99 -26.27
C THR A 50 8.66 -9.40 -25.35
N ASN A 51 8.79 -10.58 -24.79
CA ASN A 51 8.04 -10.97 -23.63
C ASN A 51 8.99 -10.79 -22.41
N ALA A 52 8.81 -9.71 -21.66
CA ALA A 52 9.51 -9.57 -20.41
C ALA A 52 9.16 -10.77 -19.51
N PRO A 53 10.11 -11.31 -18.74
CA PRO A 53 9.77 -12.34 -17.78
C PRO A 53 8.66 -11.81 -16.89
N CYS A 54 7.63 -12.63 -16.67
CA CYS A 54 6.73 -12.36 -15.58
C CYS A 54 7.60 -12.22 -14.33
N PRO A 55 7.58 -11.09 -13.62
CA PRO A 55 8.35 -10.99 -12.40
C PRO A 55 7.77 -11.98 -11.40
N PHE A 56 8.38 -13.18 -11.34
CA PHE A 56 8.11 -14.06 -10.24
C PHE A 56 8.67 -13.41 -8.98
N ILE A 57 7.80 -13.22 -8.02
CA ILE A 57 8.17 -12.71 -6.71
C ILE A 57 8.60 -13.92 -5.89
N SER A 58 9.83 -13.90 -5.38
CA SER A 58 10.21 -14.80 -4.29
C SER A 58 9.35 -14.43 -3.07
N CYS A 59 8.89 -15.41 -2.30
CA CYS A 59 8.12 -15.13 -1.08
C CYS A 59 9.00 -14.39 -0.06
N GLY A 60 8.98 -13.10 -0.14
CA GLY A 60 9.62 -12.08 0.65
C GLY A 60 9.11 -10.75 0.13
N PRO A 61 8.82 -9.77 0.99
CA PRO A 61 8.28 -8.50 0.52
C PRO A 61 9.31 -7.74 -0.31
N ASP A 62 9.02 -7.54 -1.59
CA ASP A 62 9.80 -6.69 -2.48
C ASP A 62 9.17 -5.29 -2.53
N ASN A 63 10.01 -4.27 -2.35
CA ASN A 63 9.58 -2.87 -2.40
C ASN A 63 9.77 -2.29 -3.80
N TYR A 64 8.77 -1.58 -4.27
CA TYR A 64 8.73 -0.93 -5.57
C TYR A 64 8.43 0.56 -5.42
N THR A 65 9.08 1.35 -6.24
CA THR A 65 8.78 2.79 -6.37
C THR A 65 8.38 3.11 -7.81
N TYR A 66 7.42 4.00 -7.97
CA TYR A 66 6.96 4.42 -9.29
C TYR A 66 6.45 5.87 -9.28
N CYS A 67 6.84 6.64 -10.29
CA CYS A 67 6.36 7.99 -10.52
C CYS A 67 5.75 8.06 -11.93
N TYR A 68 4.43 8.19 -12.00
CA TYR A 68 3.69 8.13 -13.26
C TYR A 68 3.72 9.46 -14.04
N ASN A 69 3.51 9.36 -15.37
CA ASN A 69 3.48 10.49 -16.28
C ASN A 69 2.04 10.82 -16.72
N ASN A 70 1.88 11.98 -17.35
CA ASN A 70 0.63 12.35 -18.05
C ASN A 70 0.42 11.44 -19.27
N SER A 71 -0.83 11.15 -19.58
CA SER A 71 -1.25 10.32 -20.73
C SER A 71 -0.62 8.93 -20.76
N GLU A 72 -0.38 8.35 -19.59
CA GLU A 72 0.27 7.06 -19.46
C GLU A 72 -0.73 5.92 -19.23
N THR A 73 -0.41 4.77 -19.79
CA THR A 73 -0.97 3.49 -19.37
C THR A 73 0.15 2.62 -18.84
N TYR A 74 0.24 2.53 -17.53
CA TYR A 74 1.23 1.70 -16.84
C TYR A 74 0.59 0.37 -16.44
N VAL A 75 1.25 -0.73 -16.78
CA VAL A 75 0.80 -2.08 -16.40
C VAL A 75 1.96 -2.85 -15.80
N ARG A 76 1.72 -3.50 -14.66
CA ARG A 76 2.63 -4.44 -14.03
C ARG A 76 1.89 -5.69 -13.61
N ILE A 77 2.48 -6.84 -13.91
CA ILE A 77 1.95 -8.14 -13.53
C ILE A 77 2.91 -8.74 -12.51
N TYR A 78 2.37 -9.21 -11.40
CA TYR A 78 3.09 -9.90 -10.36
C TYR A 78 2.53 -11.31 -10.24
N GLN A 79 3.40 -12.29 -10.15
CA GLN A 79 3.01 -13.68 -9.96
C GLN A 79 3.88 -14.32 -8.88
N GLY A 80 3.24 -14.94 -7.89
CA GLY A 80 3.93 -15.70 -6.86
C GLY A 80 4.43 -17.06 -7.40
N ASN A 81 5.59 -17.50 -6.92
CA ASN A 81 6.14 -18.80 -7.22
C ASN A 81 5.84 -19.85 -6.12
N SER A 82 4.94 -19.53 -5.22
CA SER A 82 4.56 -20.35 -4.07
C SER A 82 3.07 -20.67 -4.07
N THR A 83 2.64 -21.47 -3.11
CA THR A 83 1.22 -21.80 -2.87
C THR A 83 0.48 -20.71 -2.06
N PHE A 84 1.18 -19.66 -1.65
CA PHE A 84 0.60 -18.57 -0.88
C PHE A 84 0.09 -17.45 -1.80
N PRO A 85 -1.04 -16.81 -1.46
CA PRO A 85 -1.52 -15.68 -2.21
C PRO A 85 -0.53 -14.49 -2.17
N LEU A 86 -0.53 -13.67 -3.23
CA LEU A 86 0.20 -12.42 -3.23
C LEU A 86 -0.61 -11.31 -2.55
N ARG A 87 0.08 -10.48 -1.78
CA ARG A 87 -0.42 -9.20 -1.31
C ARG A 87 0.37 -8.07 -1.95
N LEU A 88 -0.35 -7.04 -2.42
CA LEU A 88 0.18 -5.75 -2.80
C LEU A 88 -0.34 -4.72 -1.80
N GLN A 89 0.56 -3.92 -1.26
CA GLN A 89 0.22 -2.87 -0.28
C GLN A 89 0.95 -1.59 -0.62
N PHE A 90 0.22 -0.47 -0.66
CA PHE A 90 0.82 0.85 -0.80
C PHE A 90 1.25 1.38 0.57
N ASN A 91 2.55 1.71 0.68
CA ASN A 91 3.15 2.32 1.87
C ASN A 91 3.01 3.84 1.83
N ALA A 92 3.15 4.43 0.62
CA ALA A 92 3.01 5.85 0.36
C ALA A 92 2.65 6.09 -1.11
N GLY A 93 2.29 7.32 -1.43
CA GLY A 93 2.06 7.80 -2.78
C GLY A 93 0.71 8.48 -2.95
N GLN A 94 0.61 9.26 -3.99
CA GLN A 94 -0.62 9.95 -4.35
C GLN A 94 -0.92 9.79 -5.84
N ILE A 95 -2.20 9.91 -6.18
CA ILE A 95 -2.73 9.97 -7.53
C ILE A 95 -3.65 11.19 -7.64
N TYR A 96 -3.67 11.85 -8.79
CA TYR A 96 -4.53 13.01 -8.99
C TYR A 96 -6.00 12.58 -9.02
N GLN A 97 -6.79 13.07 -8.05
CA GLN A 97 -8.17 12.62 -7.86
C GLN A 97 -9.22 13.40 -8.66
N PHE A 98 -8.87 14.60 -9.17
CA PHE A 98 -9.83 15.50 -9.84
C PHE A 98 -9.83 15.37 -11.35
N GLY A 99 -8.98 14.50 -11.91
CA GLY A 99 -8.85 14.23 -13.34
C GLY A 99 -9.37 12.86 -13.76
N GLY A 100 -8.83 12.37 -14.86
CA GLY A 100 -9.12 11.05 -15.41
C GLY A 100 -8.19 9.93 -14.94
N ASP A 101 -7.31 10.23 -13.97
CA ASP A 101 -6.37 9.24 -13.45
C ASP A 101 -7.09 8.15 -12.67
N LEU A 102 -6.72 6.90 -12.93
CA LEU A 102 -7.40 5.77 -12.33
C LEU A 102 -6.46 4.59 -12.14
N LEU A 103 -6.32 4.17 -10.88
CA LEU A 103 -5.64 2.94 -10.51
C LEU A 103 -6.63 1.80 -10.43
N ARG A 104 -6.28 0.68 -11.06
CA ARG A 104 -6.98 -0.60 -10.91
C ARG A 104 -6.00 -1.70 -10.55
N ILE A 105 -6.45 -2.64 -9.73
CA ILE A 105 -5.71 -3.85 -9.42
C ILE A 105 -6.64 -5.03 -9.67
N TYR A 106 -6.17 -5.97 -10.47
CA TYR A 106 -6.93 -7.12 -10.93
C TYR A 106 -6.40 -8.40 -10.29
N ASP A 107 -7.30 -9.34 -10.04
CA ASP A 107 -7.02 -10.65 -9.47
C ASP A 107 -6.64 -11.67 -10.56
N GLY A 108 -5.46 -11.52 -11.14
CA GLY A 108 -4.98 -12.39 -12.19
C GLY A 108 -3.88 -11.78 -13.05
N LEU A 109 -3.57 -12.48 -14.15
CA LEU A 109 -2.43 -12.20 -15.04
C LEU A 109 -2.69 -11.10 -16.10
N ASN A 110 -3.87 -10.47 -16.10
CA ASN A 110 -4.21 -9.44 -17.08
C ASN A 110 -5.34 -8.54 -16.57
N ASP A 111 -5.67 -7.50 -17.35
CA ASP A 111 -6.72 -6.51 -17.05
C ASP A 111 -8.15 -6.95 -17.42
N GLN A 112 -8.33 -8.22 -17.79
CA GLN A 112 -9.65 -8.85 -17.96
C GLN A 112 -10.05 -9.68 -16.72
N ALA A 113 -9.13 -9.85 -15.79
CA ALA A 113 -9.39 -10.55 -14.54
C ALA A 113 -10.32 -9.73 -13.61
N PRO A 114 -10.93 -10.35 -12.59
CA PRO A 114 -11.75 -9.62 -11.63
C PRO A 114 -11.02 -8.45 -10.98
N VAL A 115 -11.73 -7.32 -10.80
CA VAL A 115 -11.17 -6.13 -10.18
C VAL A 115 -11.21 -6.27 -8.67
N LEU A 116 -10.06 -6.19 -8.00
CA LEU A 116 -9.93 -6.13 -6.55
C LEU A 116 -9.98 -4.70 -6.02
N TYR A 117 -9.41 -3.77 -6.77
CA TYR A 117 -9.39 -2.34 -6.43
C TYR A 117 -9.59 -1.49 -7.68
N SER A 118 -10.38 -0.41 -7.55
CA SER A 118 -10.54 0.61 -8.57
C SER A 118 -10.80 1.96 -7.90
N GLY A 119 -9.90 2.93 -8.09
CA GLY A 119 -10.05 4.24 -7.47
C GLY A 119 -8.77 5.07 -7.51
N THR A 120 -8.84 6.17 -6.77
CA THR A 120 -7.73 7.14 -6.62
C THR A 120 -7.24 7.24 -5.18
N GLY A 121 -7.59 6.29 -4.33
CA GLY A 121 -7.24 6.34 -2.92
C GLY A 121 -8.19 7.18 -2.06
N ASN A 122 -7.76 7.47 -0.85
CA ASN A 122 -8.47 8.36 0.05
C ASN A 122 -8.03 9.81 -0.22
N ASN A 123 -8.88 10.58 -0.90
CA ASN A 123 -8.54 11.94 -1.35
C ASN A 123 -7.20 12.01 -2.12
N GLY A 124 -6.97 11.05 -3.01
CA GLY A 124 -5.72 10.94 -3.77
C GLY A 124 -4.62 10.14 -3.06
N ASN A 125 -4.69 9.90 -1.77
CA ASN A 125 -3.69 9.17 -1.00
C ASN A 125 -3.87 7.66 -1.13
N LEU A 126 -2.82 6.97 -1.56
CA LEU A 126 -2.79 5.52 -1.73
C LEU A 126 -2.31 4.77 -0.48
N ALA A 127 -1.66 5.45 0.47
CA ALA A 127 -1.13 4.80 1.66
C ALA A 127 -2.18 3.97 2.40
N GLY A 128 -1.82 2.77 2.79
CA GLY A 128 -2.71 1.83 3.48
C GLY A 128 -3.65 1.03 2.58
N ILE A 129 -3.72 1.31 1.27
CA ILE A 129 -4.47 0.47 0.34
C ILE A 129 -3.72 -0.83 0.14
N TYR A 130 -4.40 -1.95 0.31
CA TYR A 130 -3.87 -3.26 0.01
C TYR A 130 -4.89 -4.17 -0.67
N VAL A 131 -4.41 -5.13 -1.41
CA VAL A 131 -5.18 -6.21 -2.01
C VAL A 131 -4.44 -7.54 -1.88
N THR A 132 -5.18 -8.63 -1.84
CA THR A 132 -4.63 -9.99 -1.79
C THR A 132 -5.23 -10.80 -2.93
N SER A 133 -4.40 -11.53 -3.68
CA SER A 133 -4.86 -12.39 -4.76
C SER A 133 -5.69 -13.55 -4.23
N THR A 134 -6.74 -13.92 -4.96
CA THR A 134 -7.58 -15.09 -4.66
C THR A 134 -7.58 -16.13 -5.79
N ASN A 135 -6.95 -15.74 -6.92
CA ASN A 135 -6.86 -16.62 -8.10
C ASN A 135 -5.82 -17.75 -7.91
N PRO A 136 -5.96 -18.89 -8.61
CA PRO A 136 -5.07 -20.04 -8.46
C PRO A 136 -3.63 -19.80 -8.94
N ASP A 137 -3.40 -18.78 -9.78
CA ASP A 137 -2.08 -18.42 -10.27
C ASP A 137 -1.32 -17.53 -9.27
N HIS A 138 -1.96 -17.16 -8.15
CA HIS A 138 -1.44 -16.22 -7.16
C HIS A 138 -0.84 -14.97 -7.82
N ALA A 139 -1.61 -14.37 -8.72
CA ALA A 139 -1.18 -13.25 -9.55
C ALA A 139 -2.00 -11.99 -9.30
N LEU A 140 -1.37 -10.84 -9.47
CA LEU A 140 -1.99 -9.52 -9.43
C LEU A 140 -1.54 -8.71 -10.63
N THR A 141 -2.48 -8.01 -11.29
CA THR A 141 -2.17 -7.03 -12.33
C THR A 141 -2.51 -5.63 -11.83
N LEU A 142 -1.50 -4.79 -11.68
CA LEU A 142 -1.64 -3.38 -11.38
C LEU A 142 -1.71 -2.60 -12.70
N LYS A 143 -2.73 -1.77 -12.89
CA LYS A 143 -2.90 -0.90 -14.06
C LYS A 143 -3.25 0.51 -13.63
N LEU A 144 -2.45 1.47 -14.08
CA LEU A 144 -2.77 2.89 -14.04
C LEU A 144 -3.15 3.35 -15.45
N THR A 145 -4.15 4.20 -15.54
CA THR A 145 -4.39 5.07 -16.69
C THR A 145 -4.42 6.51 -16.21
N SER A 146 -3.61 7.38 -16.80
CA SER A 146 -3.59 8.81 -16.47
C SER A 146 -4.07 9.66 -17.65
N ASP A 147 -4.64 10.80 -17.33
CA ASP A 147 -5.04 11.79 -18.32
C ASP A 147 -3.84 12.67 -18.76
N ALA A 148 -4.12 13.76 -19.49
CA ALA A 148 -3.08 14.63 -20.05
C ALA A 148 -2.55 15.68 -19.06
N PHE A 149 -3.03 15.68 -17.81
CA PHE A 149 -2.77 16.75 -16.86
C PHE A 149 -2.42 16.21 -15.47
N THR A 150 -1.50 16.91 -14.80
CA THR A 150 -1.24 16.73 -13.36
C THR A 150 -0.84 15.30 -12.96
N SER A 151 0.44 15.01 -13.07
CA SER A 151 1.02 13.71 -12.72
C SER A 151 2.11 13.82 -11.65
N CYS A 152 2.68 12.69 -11.30
CA CYS A 152 3.87 12.64 -10.45
C CYS A 152 5.06 13.31 -11.12
N SER A 153 5.30 13.04 -12.40
CA SER A 153 6.52 13.47 -13.10
C SER A 153 6.58 14.97 -13.41
N ASP A 154 5.43 15.63 -13.52
CA ASP A 154 5.39 17.09 -13.72
C ASP A 154 5.38 17.88 -12.41
N GLY A 155 5.37 17.19 -11.27
CA GLY A 155 5.34 17.80 -9.93
C GLY A 155 3.99 18.39 -9.55
N GLY A 156 2.95 18.15 -10.34
CA GLY A 156 1.59 18.65 -10.07
C GLY A 156 0.89 17.98 -8.90
N VAL A 157 1.34 16.77 -8.52
CA VAL A 157 0.83 16.02 -7.37
C VAL A 157 1.90 15.97 -6.27
N PRO A 158 1.67 16.54 -5.09
CA PRO A 158 2.61 16.43 -3.97
C PRO A 158 2.77 14.97 -3.53
N ASN A 159 3.99 14.55 -3.22
CA ASN A 159 4.29 13.19 -2.73
C ASN A 159 3.73 12.07 -3.62
N ALA A 160 3.69 12.29 -4.94
CA ALA A 160 3.05 11.39 -5.88
C ALA A 160 3.86 10.14 -6.20
N THR A 161 5.15 10.09 -5.87
CA THR A 161 5.95 8.86 -6.03
C THR A 161 5.34 7.76 -5.19
N TRP A 162 4.92 6.69 -5.84
CA TRP A 162 4.39 5.53 -5.18
C TRP A 162 5.52 4.74 -4.53
N ASP A 163 5.27 4.30 -3.33
CA ASP A 163 6.05 3.30 -2.61
C ASP A 163 5.08 2.19 -2.22
N TYR A 164 5.32 0.98 -2.72
CA TYR A 164 4.45 -0.16 -2.46
C TYR A 164 5.26 -1.45 -2.39
N THR A 165 4.73 -2.37 -1.60
CA THR A 165 5.32 -3.68 -1.35
C THR A 165 4.46 -4.74 -2.01
N VAL A 166 5.10 -5.73 -2.64
CA VAL A 166 4.44 -6.93 -3.16
C VAL A 166 5.19 -8.14 -2.63
N GLY A 167 4.47 -9.12 -2.12
CA GLY A 167 5.07 -10.34 -1.59
C GLY A 167 4.02 -11.41 -1.32
N CYS A 168 4.49 -12.62 -1.00
CA CYS A 168 3.59 -13.70 -0.60
C CYS A 168 3.07 -13.45 0.82
N LEU A 169 1.79 -13.71 1.00
CA LEU A 169 1.18 -13.73 2.32
C LEU A 169 1.35 -15.14 2.92
N ASP A 170 2.56 -15.44 3.36
CA ASP A 170 2.95 -16.73 3.93
C ASP A 170 2.73 -16.82 5.44
N CYS A 171 2.02 -15.83 5.98
CA CYS A 171 1.70 -15.71 7.39
C CYS A 171 0.21 -15.44 7.59
N VAL A 172 -0.29 -15.78 8.76
CA VAL A 172 -1.62 -15.38 9.23
C VAL A 172 -1.45 -14.15 10.09
N PRO A 173 -2.08 -13.02 9.74
CA PRO A 173 -2.05 -11.81 10.57
C PRO A 173 -2.58 -12.08 11.98
N GLY A 174 -2.02 -11.41 12.97
CA GLY A 174 -2.62 -11.38 14.31
C GLY A 174 -3.96 -10.66 14.30
N ALA A 175 -4.78 -10.88 15.31
CA ALA A 175 -6.06 -10.20 15.48
C ALA A 175 -6.15 -9.51 16.83
N GLY A 176 -6.69 -8.29 16.83
CA GLY A 176 -6.86 -7.51 18.05
C GLY A 176 -7.60 -6.21 17.80
N THR A 177 -7.87 -5.50 18.88
CA THR A 177 -8.48 -4.17 18.89
C THR A 177 -7.75 -3.28 19.87
N ALA A 178 -7.68 -1.99 19.59
CA ALA A 178 -7.18 -1.01 20.53
C ALA A 178 -8.29 -0.03 20.92
N GLY A 179 -8.23 0.48 22.14
CA GLY A 179 -9.22 1.40 22.69
C GLY A 179 -8.83 1.84 24.08
N ASN A 180 -9.76 2.43 24.83
CA ASN A 180 -9.57 2.86 26.22
C ASN A 180 -8.26 3.63 26.46
N VAL A 181 -8.25 4.90 26.07
CA VAL A 181 -7.13 5.81 26.29
C VAL A 181 -7.14 6.28 27.75
N VAL A 182 -6.05 6.05 28.46
CA VAL A 182 -5.88 6.47 29.86
C VAL A 182 -4.80 7.55 29.94
N THR A 183 -5.14 8.70 30.49
CA THR A 183 -4.24 9.87 30.56
C THR A 183 -3.64 10.01 31.95
N ASP A 184 -2.33 10.22 32.01
CA ASP A 184 -1.62 10.71 33.18
C ASP A 184 -1.18 12.16 32.96
N CYS A 185 -1.97 13.10 33.44
CA CYS A 185 -1.69 14.52 33.29
C CYS A 185 -0.51 15.00 34.15
N ALA A 186 -0.14 14.28 35.20
CA ALA A 186 1.04 14.63 35.99
C ALA A 186 2.33 14.31 35.21
N ALA A 187 2.33 13.21 34.48
CA ALA A 187 3.44 12.80 33.61
C ALA A 187 3.35 13.39 32.20
N GLN A 188 2.24 14.06 31.83
CA GLN A 188 1.97 14.53 30.47
C GLN A 188 2.02 13.39 29.42
N THR A 189 1.48 12.22 29.80
CA THR A 189 1.46 11.04 28.94
C THR A 189 0.08 10.38 28.92
N PHE A 190 -0.10 9.50 27.93
CA PHE A 190 -1.28 8.62 27.88
C PHE A 190 -0.86 7.19 27.51
N THR A 191 -1.69 6.25 27.83
CA THR A 191 -1.57 4.85 27.42
C THR A 191 -2.84 4.40 26.70
N VAL A 192 -2.72 3.32 25.91
CA VAL A 192 -3.83 2.73 25.18
C VAL A 192 -3.90 1.24 25.51
N ASP A 193 -5.08 0.76 25.87
CA ASP A 193 -5.30 -0.68 26.05
C ASP A 193 -5.48 -1.36 24.69
N VAL A 194 -4.75 -2.44 24.47
CA VAL A 194 -4.79 -3.27 23.27
C VAL A 194 -5.19 -4.68 23.68
N THR A 195 -6.33 -5.15 23.16
CA THR A 195 -6.78 -6.53 23.35
C THR A 195 -6.39 -7.34 22.12
N VAL A 196 -5.45 -8.27 22.29
CA VAL A 196 -5.04 -9.23 21.26
C VAL A 196 -5.85 -10.50 21.45
N THR A 197 -6.56 -10.92 20.39
CA THR A 197 -7.42 -12.11 20.41
C THR A 197 -6.78 -13.32 19.74
N ASP A 198 -5.86 -13.10 18.82
CA ASP A 198 -5.12 -14.14 18.10
C ASP A 198 -3.72 -13.62 17.76
N LEU A 199 -2.71 -14.49 17.87
CA LEU A 199 -1.34 -14.17 17.46
C LEU A 199 -1.10 -14.43 15.96
N GLY A 200 -2.03 -15.09 15.27
CA GLY A 200 -1.82 -15.53 13.90
C GLY A 200 -0.74 -16.61 13.83
N SER A 201 0.13 -16.49 12.83
CA SER A 201 1.25 -17.41 12.65
C SER A 201 2.51 -17.03 13.42
N ASP A 202 2.53 -15.87 14.07
CA ASP A 202 3.70 -15.39 14.83
C ASP A 202 3.54 -15.75 16.29
N PRO A 203 4.46 -16.55 16.87
CA PRO A 203 4.40 -16.90 18.30
C PRO A 203 4.68 -15.70 19.22
N GLN A 204 5.19 -14.60 18.68
CA GLN A 204 5.57 -13.41 19.42
C GLN A 204 5.32 -12.14 18.59
N LEU A 205 4.10 -11.60 18.69
CA LEU A 205 3.78 -10.30 18.09
C LEU A 205 4.35 -9.13 18.90
N GLU A 206 4.49 -8.00 18.23
CA GLU A 206 4.78 -6.73 18.89
C GLU A 206 3.61 -5.75 18.72
N ILE A 207 3.26 -5.01 19.79
CA ILE A 207 2.43 -3.83 19.66
C ILE A 207 3.37 -2.66 19.34
N GLY A 208 3.53 -2.39 18.05
CA GLY A 208 4.34 -1.30 17.53
C GLY A 208 3.60 0.04 17.56
N ASN A 209 4.36 1.15 17.48
CA ASN A 209 3.82 2.50 17.53
C ASN A 209 4.65 3.49 16.70
N THR A 210 4.01 4.58 16.24
CA THR A 210 4.68 5.66 15.49
C THR A 210 5.39 6.69 16.37
N ALA A 211 5.23 6.61 17.69
CA ALA A 211 5.87 7.55 18.63
C ALA A 211 7.34 7.18 18.96
N GLY A 212 7.83 6.03 18.48
CA GLY A 212 9.19 5.57 18.76
C GLY A 212 9.40 5.07 20.18
N VAL A 213 8.32 4.80 20.92
CA VAL A 213 8.37 4.15 22.24
C VAL A 213 8.67 2.65 22.03
N PRO A 214 9.44 1.99 22.88
CA PRO A 214 9.67 0.55 22.77
C PRO A 214 8.38 -0.24 22.63
N PRO A 215 8.31 -1.23 21.71
CA PRO A 215 7.09 -1.99 21.49
C PRO A 215 6.77 -2.87 22.72
N THR A 216 5.49 -3.19 22.87
CA THR A 216 5.03 -4.15 23.87
C THR A 216 5.00 -5.55 23.26
N ILE A 217 5.74 -6.49 23.83
CA ILE A 217 5.81 -7.87 23.36
C ILE A 217 4.57 -8.65 23.79
N VAL A 218 3.98 -9.39 22.86
CA VAL A 218 2.75 -10.17 23.02
C VAL A 218 3.03 -11.63 22.68
N THR A 219 2.95 -12.51 23.69
CA THR A 219 3.20 -13.95 23.54
C THR A 219 1.95 -14.81 23.74
N ALA A 220 0.82 -14.21 24.09
CA ALA A 220 -0.46 -14.89 24.28
C ALA A 220 -1.62 -13.91 24.00
N PRO A 221 -2.82 -14.38 23.66
CA PRO A 221 -4.01 -13.56 23.66
C PRO A 221 -4.27 -12.94 25.05
N GLY A 222 -4.68 -11.67 25.08
CA GLY A 222 -4.89 -10.92 26.31
C GLY A 222 -5.00 -9.42 26.08
N THR A 223 -5.15 -8.67 27.17
CA THR A 223 -5.13 -7.21 27.15
C THR A 223 -3.79 -6.69 27.63
N TYR A 224 -3.20 -5.80 26.86
CA TYR A 224 -1.89 -5.19 27.06
C TYR A 224 -2.03 -3.68 27.06
N THR A 225 -1.15 -3.00 27.77
CA THR A 225 -1.10 -1.54 27.78
C THR A 225 0.09 -1.06 26.94
N ALA A 226 -0.19 -0.30 25.89
CA ALA A 226 0.80 0.34 25.04
C ALA A 226 1.11 1.76 25.52
N GLY A 227 2.36 2.18 25.46
CA GLY A 227 2.82 3.50 25.92
C GLY A 227 3.78 3.42 27.10
N PRO A 228 4.04 4.51 27.84
CA PRO A 228 3.34 5.80 27.76
C PRO A 228 3.73 6.64 26.54
N PHE A 229 2.78 7.33 25.95
CA PHE A 229 2.94 8.22 24.80
C PHE A 229 2.80 9.68 25.22
N PRO A 230 3.52 10.65 24.61
CA PRO A 230 3.35 12.06 24.91
C PRO A 230 1.96 12.58 24.58
N VAL A 231 1.35 13.34 25.47
CA VAL A 231 0.09 14.05 25.24
C VAL A 231 0.28 15.08 24.10
N GLY A 232 -0.73 15.28 23.26
CA GLY A 232 -0.73 16.22 22.16
C GLY A 232 -0.15 15.69 20.84
N ASN A 233 0.30 14.44 20.81
CA ASN A 233 0.75 13.77 19.59
C ASN A 233 -0.15 12.59 19.25
N ALA A 234 -0.53 12.50 17.98
CA ALA A 234 -1.23 11.32 17.46
C ALA A 234 -0.25 10.15 17.31
N VAL A 235 -0.65 8.97 17.76
CA VAL A 235 0.13 7.74 17.73
C VAL A 235 -0.67 6.65 17.04
N THR A 236 -0.14 6.09 15.96
CA THR A 236 -0.73 4.92 15.33
C THR A 236 -0.15 3.66 15.96
N LEU A 237 -1.03 2.75 16.35
CA LEU A 237 -0.67 1.43 16.90
C LEU A 237 -0.88 0.35 15.86
N SER A 238 -0.02 -0.67 15.87
CA SER A 238 -0.13 -1.83 15.00
C SER A 238 0.32 -3.11 15.71
N LEU A 239 -0.26 -4.25 15.30
CA LEU A 239 0.33 -5.56 15.57
C LEU A 239 1.37 -5.82 14.49
N VAL A 240 2.61 -5.99 14.91
CA VAL A 240 3.75 -6.19 14.02
C VAL A 240 4.14 -7.66 14.03
N ASN A 241 4.28 -8.24 12.85
CA ASN A 241 4.80 -9.58 12.64
C ASN A 241 6.26 -9.48 12.23
N ASP A 242 7.17 -10.05 13.00
CA ASP A 242 8.61 -9.94 12.78
C ASP A 242 9.09 -10.66 11.51
N ALA A 243 8.37 -11.71 11.10
CA ALA A 243 8.76 -12.52 9.96
C ALA A 243 8.32 -11.92 8.62
N ASN A 244 7.15 -11.24 8.59
CA ASN A 244 6.61 -10.69 7.35
C ASN A 244 5.75 -9.44 7.63
N ALA A 245 6.26 -8.28 7.23
CA ALA A 245 5.58 -7.00 7.40
C ALA A 245 4.21 -6.90 6.69
N LEU A 246 3.96 -7.75 5.68
CA LEU A 246 2.64 -7.83 5.03
C LEU A 246 1.56 -8.41 5.96
N CYS A 247 1.94 -9.05 7.06
CA CYS A 247 1.03 -9.52 8.10
C CYS A 247 0.84 -8.54 9.26
N ASN A 248 1.40 -7.35 9.17
CA ASN A 248 1.11 -6.31 10.14
C ASN A 248 -0.34 -5.86 10.05
N VAL A 249 -0.94 -5.54 11.19
CA VAL A 249 -2.32 -5.08 11.31
C VAL A 249 -2.35 -3.74 12.01
N GLU A 250 -2.84 -2.70 11.34
CA GLU A 250 -3.06 -1.42 11.97
C GLU A 250 -4.29 -1.48 12.90
N LEU A 251 -4.12 -1.03 14.15
CA LEU A 251 -5.16 -1.02 15.18
C LEU A 251 -5.87 0.33 15.30
N GLY A 252 -5.30 1.37 14.66
CA GLY A 252 -5.84 2.72 14.64
C GLY A 252 -4.90 3.77 15.21
N THR A 253 -5.33 5.03 15.09
CA THR A 253 -4.58 6.20 15.56
C THR A 253 -5.26 6.77 16.80
N PHE A 254 -4.48 7.03 17.83
CA PHE A 254 -4.91 7.51 19.13
C PHE A 254 -4.16 8.79 19.48
N GLU A 255 -4.88 9.72 20.07
CA GLU A 255 -4.30 10.94 20.62
C GLU A 255 -5.00 11.32 21.92
N ASN A 256 -4.30 11.99 22.79
CA ASN A 256 -4.91 12.70 23.90
C ASN A 256 -4.28 14.08 24.05
N SER A 257 -5.06 15.10 23.83
CA SER A 257 -4.66 16.50 23.90
C SER A 257 -5.17 17.21 25.15
N TYR A 258 -5.89 16.52 26.03
CA TYR A 258 -6.65 17.15 27.12
C TYR A 258 -6.07 16.86 28.49
N CYS A 259 -5.07 17.62 28.88
CA CYS A 259 -4.69 17.70 30.29
C CYS A 259 -5.11 19.05 30.85
N PRO A 260 -5.77 19.10 32.02
CA PRO A 260 -6.12 20.37 32.64
C PRO A 260 -4.86 21.15 33.01
N ILE A 261 -4.87 22.45 32.74
CA ILE A 261 -3.83 23.35 33.19
C ILE A 261 -3.99 23.50 34.71
N GLN A 262 -2.93 23.20 35.44
CA GLN A 262 -2.94 23.26 36.89
C GLN A 262 -2.78 24.71 37.37
N ILE A 263 -3.79 25.24 38.04
CA ILE A 263 -3.76 26.60 38.64
C ILE A 263 -3.58 26.42 40.14
N GLN A 264 -2.51 27.05 40.68
CA GLN A 264 -2.25 27.07 42.10
C GLN A 264 -2.87 28.33 42.74
N CYS A 265 -3.66 28.13 43.78
CA CYS A 265 -4.21 29.27 44.56
C CYS A 265 -3.09 30.08 45.22
N GLY A 266 -3.21 31.39 45.19
CA GLY A 266 -2.23 32.30 45.78
C GLY A 266 -1.02 32.65 44.89
N GLN A 267 -0.96 32.09 43.66
CA GLN A 267 0.00 32.53 42.66
C GLN A 267 -0.61 33.70 41.81
N PRO A 268 0.24 34.48 41.13
CA PRO A 268 -0.24 35.46 40.16
C PRO A 268 -1.24 34.84 39.18
N ALA A 269 -2.18 35.64 38.66
CA ALA A 269 -3.15 35.18 37.68
C ALA A 269 -2.43 34.49 36.53
N PHE A 270 -2.92 33.31 36.17
CA PHE A 270 -2.42 32.57 35.00
C PHE A 270 -2.88 33.33 33.75
N GLU A 271 -1.93 33.79 32.96
CA GLU A 271 -2.19 34.39 31.66
C GLU A 271 -1.57 33.54 30.58
N ASP A 272 -2.34 33.18 29.57
CA ASP A 272 -1.87 32.47 28.40
C ASP A 272 -2.32 33.24 27.14
N SER A 273 -1.52 33.09 26.08
CA SER A 273 -1.79 33.71 24.80
C SER A 273 -1.77 32.67 23.68
N TYR A 274 -2.78 32.72 22.86
CA TYR A 274 -2.91 31.82 21.74
C TYR A 274 -3.13 32.56 20.42
N CYS A 275 -2.34 32.21 19.40
CA CYS A 275 -2.56 32.68 18.03
C CYS A 275 -3.39 31.66 17.30
N TYR A 276 -4.62 31.99 16.96
CA TYR A 276 -5.50 31.11 16.20
C TYR A 276 -5.35 31.30 14.68
N VAL A 277 -5.54 30.25 13.94
CA VAL A 277 -5.75 30.28 12.49
C VAL A 277 -7.21 29.96 12.17
N ASN A 278 -7.66 30.35 10.98
CA ASN A 278 -9.03 30.08 10.56
C ASN A 278 -9.34 28.58 10.65
N SER A 279 -10.47 28.25 11.24
CA SER A 279 -10.96 26.89 11.48
C SER A 279 -10.41 26.18 12.72
N ASP A 280 -9.59 26.83 13.53
CA ASP A 280 -9.17 26.25 14.81
C ASP A 280 -10.31 26.25 15.82
N SER A 281 -10.39 25.16 16.57
CA SER A 281 -11.18 25.05 17.78
C SER A 281 -10.25 24.72 18.94
N GLN A 282 -10.18 25.60 19.91
CA GLN A 282 -9.46 25.32 21.15
C GLN A 282 -10.37 25.48 22.35
N PHE A 283 -10.12 24.64 23.35
CA PHE A 283 -10.69 24.84 24.69
C PHE A 283 -9.63 24.54 25.74
N TRP A 284 -9.76 25.18 26.88
CA TRP A 284 -8.82 25.11 27.98
C TRP A 284 -9.49 24.46 29.16
N LEU A 285 -8.81 23.47 29.76
CA LEU A 285 -9.23 22.82 30.99
C LEU A 285 -8.39 23.35 32.13
N TYR A 286 -9.02 23.87 33.14
CA TYR A 286 -8.37 24.39 34.35
C TYR A 286 -8.80 23.57 35.54
N GLN A 287 -7.83 23.21 36.39
CA GLN A 287 -8.08 22.52 37.64
C GLN A 287 -7.50 23.31 38.79
N ASN A 288 -8.32 23.58 39.78
CA ASN A 288 -7.86 24.17 41.03
C ASN A 288 -7.19 23.14 41.89
N GLN A 289 -5.95 23.42 42.32
CA GLN A 289 -5.19 22.58 43.29
C GLN A 289 -5.29 23.10 44.75
N GLY A 290 -6.16 24.04 45.00
CA GLY A 290 -6.38 24.56 46.37
C GLY A 290 -7.07 23.46 47.24
N THR A 291 -6.51 23.19 48.40
CA THR A 291 -7.25 22.59 49.52
C THR A 291 -8.06 23.69 50.18
N GLU A 292 -9.36 23.47 50.42
CA GLU A 292 -10.16 24.34 51.30
C GLU A 292 -9.55 24.40 52.70
#